data_2ed6a61149c008cb31d4e11a14b6f618
#
_entry.id   2ed6a61149c008cb31d4e11a14b6f618
#
_cell.length_a   1.000
_cell.length_b   1.000
_cell.length_c   1.000
_cell.angle_alpha   90.00
_cell.angle_beta   90.00
_cell.angle_gamma   90.00
#
_symmetry.space_group_name_H-M   'P 1'
#
loop_
_entity.id
_entity.type
_entity.pdbx_description
1 polymer ?
#
loop_
_entity_poly.entity_id
_entity_poly.type
_entity_poly.pdbx_seq_one_letter_code
_entity_poly.pdbx_strand_id
1 'polypeptide(L)'
;MNKTIRRASVFTLLLVLALLVRATWVQFYEGQALADSKDNRRNAIEQYAYPLGNIIVAGNAITGSAQTKGGDLKYKRTYTDGSLYAAVTGYSSQVFGATQLEGIYKDLLDGTDTRLKDPLDTITGKRADPGDVVTTIDPDVQKAAYEALGDKKGAAVAIDPKTGKILGVVSTPSYDPSALSAGDSDAWTKLTKDSEKPMTNRAMRQPLPPGSTFKLVVAAAALEDGLYSSVDTKTDSENPYTLPGTTRVLENESKSAPCENATIRVALQYSCNNVFAKMAVDLGQDKLKAMAEKFGFNDKSQDVPVRAYESVYPSDMEKSSTALTGIGQFDVTATPLQMAMVSAAIANGGKLVSPHMVSQISDADGNVLENYDDSTDSKEIVSSSTAEQLQSAMQTVVDEGTGTNAQISGATVGGKTGTAQHGENNSKTPYAWFTSYAKDDSSGKEVAVAVLVEQSNAARSEVSGNGLAAPVAKAMMQAALKN
;
A
#
# COMPACT_ATOMS: atom_id res chain seq x y z
N MET A 1 -1.60 -16.59 76.09
CA MET A 1 -1.02 -15.84 74.97
C MET A 1 -1.48 -14.39 75.02
N ASN A 2 -0.59 -13.45 75.08
CA ASN A 2 -0.87 -12.02 75.26
C ASN A 2 -1.78 -11.53 74.09
N LYS A 3 -2.84 -10.76 74.40
CA LYS A 3 -3.80 -10.26 73.39
C LYS A 3 -3.11 -9.50 72.23
N THR A 4 -2.01 -8.84 72.55
CA THR A 4 -1.20 -8.12 71.59
C THR A 4 -0.51 -9.05 70.57
N ILE A 5 0.09 -10.17 71.04
CA ILE A 5 0.72 -11.18 70.20
C ILE A 5 -0.32 -11.81 69.25
N ARG A 6 -1.50 -12.14 69.79
CA ARG A 6 -2.60 -12.71 68.96
C ARG A 6 -3.08 -11.75 67.87
N ARG A 7 -3.19 -10.45 68.20
CA ARG A 7 -3.55 -9.42 67.21
C ARG A 7 -2.48 -9.25 66.13
N ALA A 8 -1.22 -9.24 66.53
CA ALA A 8 -0.09 -9.16 65.59
C ALA A 8 -0.03 -10.38 64.67
N SER A 9 -0.23 -11.61 65.24
CA SER A 9 -0.26 -12.81 64.43
C SER A 9 -1.41 -12.85 63.42
N VAL A 10 -2.61 -12.41 63.84
CA VAL A 10 -3.76 -12.30 62.90
C VAL A 10 -3.51 -11.30 61.79
N PHE A 11 -2.92 -10.14 62.14
CA PHE A 11 -2.56 -9.10 61.14
C PHE A 11 -1.54 -9.62 60.13
N THR A 12 -0.46 -10.29 60.61
CA THR A 12 0.52 -10.91 59.73
C THR A 12 -0.06 -11.97 58.83
N LEU A 13 -0.99 -12.80 59.36
CA LEU A 13 -1.70 -13.84 58.56
C LEU A 13 -2.53 -13.19 57.44
N LEU A 14 -3.24 -12.09 57.77
CA LEU A 14 -4.03 -11.35 56.78
C LEU A 14 -3.14 -10.72 55.68
N LEU A 15 -1.97 -10.18 56.03
CA LEU A 15 -1.01 -9.68 55.05
C LEU A 15 -0.47 -10.79 54.13
N VAL A 16 -0.12 -11.96 54.73
CA VAL A 16 0.33 -13.11 53.91
C VAL A 16 -0.79 -13.59 52.96
N LEU A 17 -2.02 -13.66 53.48
CA LEU A 17 -3.16 -14.03 52.66
C LEU A 17 -3.39 -13.03 51.51
N ALA A 18 -3.33 -11.74 51.79
CA ALA A 18 -3.44 -10.69 50.76
C ALA A 18 -2.34 -10.78 49.69
N LEU A 19 -1.10 -11.08 50.10
CA LEU A 19 0.01 -11.32 49.19
C LEU A 19 -0.22 -12.55 48.29
N LEU A 20 -0.71 -13.66 48.88
CA LEU A 20 -1.03 -14.87 48.12
C LEU A 20 -2.15 -14.64 47.13
N VAL A 21 -3.23 -13.94 47.54
CA VAL A 21 -4.31 -13.56 46.61
C VAL A 21 -3.78 -12.69 45.48
N ARG A 22 -2.94 -11.68 45.77
CA ARG A 22 -2.36 -10.83 44.75
C ARG A 22 -1.41 -11.60 43.84
N ALA A 23 -0.57 -12.48 44.37
CA ALA A 23 0.33 -13.31 43.56
C ALA A 23 -0.47 -14.24 42.61
N THR A 24 -1.55 -14.87 43.12
CA THR A 24 -2.43 -15.69 42.29
C THR A 24 -3.13 -14.89 41.23
N TRP A 25 -3.61 -13.69 41.58
CA TRP A 25 -4.22 -12.76 40.61
C TRP A 25 -3.25 -12.39 39.52
N VAL A 26 -2.03 -11.94 39.82
CA VAL A 26 -1.00 -11.60 38.84
C VAL A 26 -0.69 -12.80 37.96
N GLN A 27 -0.55 -13.99 38.54
CA GLN A 27 -0.21 -15.18 37.76
C GLN A 27 -1.34 -15.63 36.82
N PHE A 28 -2.62 -15.53 37.23
CA PHE A 28 -3.75 -15.99 36.45
C PHE A 28 -4.30 -14.96 35.48
N TYR A 29 -4.36 -13.67 35.85
CA TYR A 29 -5.00 -12.63 35.03
C TYR A 29 -4.00 -11.68 34.37
N GLU A 30 -2.86 -11.41 35.00
CA GLU A 30 -1.87 -10.48 34.45
C GLU A 30 -0.67 -11.21 33.85
N GLY A 31 -0.50 -12.51 34.13
CA GLY A 31 0.70 -13.28 33.77
C GLY A 31 0.98 -13.28 32.28
N GLN A 32 -0.05 -13.52 31.46
CA GLN A 32 0.06 -13.50 29.99
C GLN A 32 0.39 -12.10 29.50
N ALA A 33 -0.31 -11.08 29.96
CA ALA A 33 -0.07 -9.70 29.56
C ALA A 33 1.33 -9.19 29.95
N LEU A 34 1.84 -9.64 31.10
CA LEU A 34 3.21 -9.33 31.54
C LEU A 34 4.27 -10.12 30.75
N ALA A 35 3.97 -11.39 30.42
CA ALA A 35 4.82 -12.21 29.56
C ALA A 35 4.94 -11.60 28.17
N ASP A 36 3.82 -11.14 27.58
CA ASP A 36 3.74 -10.56 26.23
C ASP A 36 4.11 -9.07 26.19
N SER A 37 4.42 -8.48 27.37
CA SER A 37 4.80 -7.07 27.45
C SER A 37 6.03 -6.75 26.59
N LYS A 38 5.97 -5.66 25.84
CA LYS A 38 7.11 -5.14 25.06
C LYS A 38 8.33 -4.80 25.92
N ASP A 39 8.12 -4.53 27.21
CA ASP A 39 9.17 -4.22 28.18
C ASP A 39 9.79 -5.48 28.81
N ASN A 40 9.26 -6.67 28.49
CA ASN A 40 9.79 -7.94 28.98
C ASN A 40 11.06 -8.33 28.20
N ARG A 41 12.22 -7.96 28.75
CA ARG A 41 13.53 -8.25 28.16
C ARG A 41 13.78 -9.75 27.90
N ARG A 42 13.08 -10.66 28.61
CA ARG A 42 13.20 -12.10 28.37
C ARG A 42 12.74 -12.47 26.96
N ASN A 43 11.69 -11.84 26.45
CA ASN A 43 11.18 -12.11 25.10
C ASN A 43 12.24 -11.74 24.04
N ALA A 44 12.93 -10.60 24.22
CA ALA A 44 14.02 -10.23 23.33
C ALA A 44 15.21 -11.20 23.44
N ILE A 45 15.58 -11.64 24.67
CA ILE A 45 16.67 -12.59 24.88
C ILE A 45 16.34 -13.94 24.20
N GLU A 46 15.13 -14.44 24.34
CA GLU A 46 14.68 -15.69 23.71
C GLU A 46 14.62 -15.55 22.18
N GLN A 47 14.05 -14.46 21.68
CA GLN A 47 13.93 -14.19 20.25
C GLN A 47 15.30 -14.15 19.55
N TYR A 48 16.28 -13.49 20.16
CA TYR A 48 17.62 -13.30 19.58
C TYR A 48 18.66 -14.28 20.14
N ALA A 49 18.24 -15.36 20.80
CA ALA A 49 19.13 -16.45 21.26
C ALA A 49 19.63 -17.32 20.09
N TYR A 50 18.90 -17.35 18.99
CA TYR A 50 19.14 -18.15 17.79
C TYR A 50 19.05 -17.26 16.54
N PRO A 51 19.58 -17.71 15.38
CA PRO A 51 19.30 -17.07 14.10
C PRO A 51 17.79 -17.02 13.84
N LEU A 52 17.33 -15.96 13.22
CA LEU A 52 15.94 -15.83 12.75
C LEU A 52 15.82 -16.44 11.34
N GLY A 53 14.63 -16.90 10.97
CA GLY A 53 14.27 -17.28 9.61
C GLY A 53 14.34 -16.08 8.66
N ASN A 54 14.18 -16.30 7.36
CA ASN A 54 14.48 -15.30 6.36
C ASN A 54 13.22 -14.79 5.64
N ILE A 55 13.31 -13.57 5.12
CA ILE A 55 12.42 -13.06 4.10
C ILE A 55 13.13 -13.25 2.76
N ILE A 56 12.45 -13.92 1.82
CA ILE A 56 13.00 -14.38 0.56
C ILE A 56 12.35 -13.64 -0.61
N VAL A 57 13.18 -13.14 -1.52
CA VAL A 57 12.78 -12.52 -2.78
C VAL A 57 13.41 -13.29 -3.93
N ALA A 58 12.60 -13.82 -4.84
CA ALA A 58 13.05 -14.59 -6.01
C ALA A 58 14.11 -15.66 -5.65
N GLY A 59 13.85 -16.42 -4.58
CA GLY A 59 14.74 -17.49 -4.10
C GLY A 59 15.97 -17.03 -3.32
N ASN A 60 16.19 -15.73 -3.13
CA ASN A 60 17.33 -15.18 -2.40
C ASN A 60 16.89 -14.60 -1.05
N ALA A 61 17.57 -14.96 0.02
CA ALA A 61 17.34 -14.38 1.33
C ALA A 61 17.80 -12.90 1.36
N ILE A 62 16.86 -11.97 1.55
CA ILE A 62 17.17 -10.54 1.69
C ILE A 62 17.35 -10.13 3.14
N THR A 63 17.11 -11.04 4.06
CA THR A 63 17.37 -10.88 5.48
C THR A 63 18.22 -12.05 5.99
N GLY A 64 18.90 -11.85 7.11
CA GLY A 64 19.73 -12.88 7.74
C GLY A 64 19.95 -12.57 9.21
N SER A 65 20.87 -13.31 9.83
CA SER A 65 21.26 -13.11 11.23
C SER A 65 22.76 -13.13 11.37
N ALA A 66 23.32 -12.24 12.21
CA ALA A 66 24.73 -12.22 12.56
C ALA A 66 24.91 -12.28 14.06
N GLN A 67 25.96 -12.98 14.52
CA GLN A 67 26.32 -13.00 15.94
C GLN A 67 26.73 -11.62 16.43
N THR A 68 26.30 -11.27 17.64
CA THR A 68 26.71 -10.05 18.32
C THR A 68 28.02 -10.29 19.08
N LYS A 69 28.80 -9.24 19.25
CA LYS A 69 30.08 -9.31 20.02
C LYS A 69 29.80 -9.11 21.52
N GLY A 70 29.08 -10.03 22.15
CA GLY A 70 28.80 -9.99 23.61
C GLY A 70 27.39 -9.48 23.94
N GLY A 71 27.00 -9.58 25.21
CA GLY A 71 25.68 -9.26 25.73
C GLY A 71 24.73 -10.46 25.78
N ASP A 72 23.50 -10.24 26.26
CA ASP A 72 22.47 -11.29 26.43
C ASP A 72 21.82 -11.69 25.12
N LEU A 73 21.88 -10.80 24.11
CA LEU A 73 21.28 -10.99 22.78
C LEU A 73 22.36 -11.54 21.83
N LYS A 74 22.30 -12.82 21.52
CA LYS A 74 23.36 -13.54 20.78
C LYS A 74 23.40 -13.20 19.29
N TYR A 75 22.24 -12.88 18.69
CA TYR A 75 22.10 -12.59 17.27
C TYR A 75 21.44 -11.23 17.07
N LYS A 76 21.74 -10.61 15.95
CA LYS A 76 21.03 -9.44 15.43
C LYS A 76 20.60 -9.68 14.01
N ARG A 77 19.52 -9.06 13.58
CA ARG A 77 19.03 -9.10 12.21
C ARG A 77 19.99 -8.40 11.26
N THR A 78 20.15 -8.93 10.05
CA THR A 78 20.89 -8.31 8.96
C THR A 78 20.02 -8.18 7.72
N TYR A 79 20.33 -7.22 6.86
CA TYR A 79 19.57 -6.92 5.65
C TYR A 79 20.52 -6.79 4.47
N THR A 80 20.17 -7.43 3.34
CA THR A 80 20.80 -7.25 2.05
C THR A 80 20.00 -6.15 1.32
N ASP A 81 20.68 -5.12 0.82
CA ASP A 81 20.05 -3.97 0.16
C ASP A 81 18.89 -3.36 1.00
N GLY A 82 19.15 -3.16 2.31
CA GLY A 82 18.12 -2.83 3.29
C GLY A 82 17.24 -1.65 2.89
N SER A 83 17.81 -0.58 2.32
CA SER A 83 17.04 0.58 1.87
C SER A 83 16.11 0.28 0.68
N LEU A 84 16.49 -0.65 -0.20
CA LEU A 84 15.69 -1.09 -1.34
C LEU A 84 14.42 -1.81 -0.89
N TYR A 85 14.54 -2.64 0.15
CA TYR A 85 13.47 -3.51 0.61
C TYR A 85 12.77 -3.05 1.89
N ALA A 86 13.14 -1.89 2.47
CA ALA A 86 12.59 -1.43 3.75
C ALA A 86 11.05 -1.28 3.75
N ALA A 87 10.44 -0.94 2.62
CA ALA A 87 8.99 -0.86 2.48
C ALA A 87 8.30 -2.25 2.52
N VAL A 88 9.04 -3.32 2.22
CA VAL A 88 8.60 -4.71 2.24
C VAL A 88 8.93 -5.35 3.59
N THR A 89 10.22 -5.38 3.95
CA THR A 89 10.69 -6.06 5.16
C THR A 89 10.30 -5.33 6.45
N GLY A 90 10.33 -4.00 6.43
CA GLY A 90 10.39 -3.19 7.64
C GLY A 90 11.74 -3.38 8.35
N TYR A 91 11.71 -3.35 9.66
CA TYR A 91 12.86 -3.65 10.51
C TYR A 91 12.48 -4.64 11.62
N SER A 92 13.46 -5.40 12.11
CA SER A 92 13.42 -6.15 13.38
C SER A 92 14.59 -5.68 14.23
N SER A 93 14.26 -5.11 15.39
CA SER A 93 15.22 -4.51 16.31
C SER A 93 15.17 -5.19 17.67
N GLN A 94 16.34 -5.37 18.26
CA GLN A 94 16.48 -5.88 19.62
C GLN A 94 15.84 -4.96 20.69
N VAL A 95 15.54 -3.69 20.34
CA VAL A 95 15.04 -2.66 21.28
C VAL A 95 13.76 -2.01 20.83
N PHE A 96 13.62 -1.73 19.52
CA PHE A 96 12.52 -0.90 18.98
C PHE A 96 11.35 -1.72 18.39
N GLY A 97 11.36 -3.06 18.59
CA GLY A 97 10.34 -3.96 18.04
C GLY A 97 10.54 -4.26 16.56
N ALA A 98 9.45 -4.56 15.87
CA ALA A 98 9.47 -4.94 14.45
C ALA A 98 8.28 -4.34 13.69
N THR A 99 8.43 -4.19 12.36
CA THR A 99 7.38 -3.63 11.49
C THR A 99 7.29 -4.40 10.18
N GLN A 100 6.25 -4.12 9.38
CA GLN A 100 6.00 -4.75 8.07
C GLN A 100 6.08 -6.30 8.18
N LEU A 101 6.70 -7.00 7.21
CA LEU A 101 6.79 -8.46 7.22
C LEU A 101 7.57 -9.00 8.43
N GLU A 102 8.63 -8.31 8.87
CA GLU A 102 9.36 -8.66 10.10
C GLU A 102 8.47 -8.65 11.34
N GLY A 103 7.51 -7.74 11.41
CA GLY A 103 6.57 -7.64 12.52
C GLY A 103 5.40 -8.60 12.41
N ILE A 104 4.87 -8.79 11.20
CA ILE A 104 3.69 -9.61 10.94
C ILE A 104 4.00 -11.10 11.09
N TYR A 105 5.16 -11.53 10.58
CA TYR A 105 5.61 -12.92 10.64
C TYR A 105 6.65 -13.17 11.74
N LYS A 106 6.66 -12.31 12.78
CA LYS A 106 7.63 -12.39 13.86
C LYS A 106 7.71 -13.79 14.46
N ASP A 107 6.57 -14.40 14.79
CA ASP A 107 6.49 -15.70 15.46
C ASP A 107 6.99 -16.84 14.54
N LEU A 108 6.74 -16.76 13.23
CA LEU A 108 7.31 -17.68 12.25
C LEU A 108 8.83 -17.52 12.18
N LEU A 109 9.29 -16.27 12.02
CA LEU A 109 10.70 -15.94 11.86
C LEU A 109 11.53 -16.21 13.11
N ASP A 110 10.93 -16.24 14.30
CA ASP A 110 11.64 -16.58 15.54
C ASP A 110 11.41 -18.02 16.03
N GLY A 111 10.62 -18.84 15.29
CA GLY A 111 10.40 -20.27 15.62
C GLY A 111 9.38 -20.50 16.74
N THR A 112 8.56 -19.50 17.10
CA THR A 112 7.52 -19.64 18.13
C THR A 112 6.15 -19.96 17.55
N ASP A 113 5.97 -19.83 16.23
CA ASP A 113 4.71 -20.13 15.54
C ASP A 113 4.29 -21.60 15.77
N THR A 114 3.03 -21.78 16.10
CA THR A 114 2.47 -23.11 16.39
C THR A 114 2.46 -24.03 15.18
N ARG A 115 2.45 -23.47 13.95
CA ARG A 115 2.49 -24.25 12.70
C ARG A 115 3.83 -24.93 12.46
N LEU A 116 4.91 -24.45 13.11
CA LEU A 116 6.24 -25.04 13.06
C LEU A 116 6.44 -26.20 14.04
N LYS A 117 5.54 -26.36 15.03
CA LYS A 117 5.73 -27.29 16.14
C LYS A 117 5.08 -28.64 15.88
N ASP A 118 5.86 -29.71 16.07
CA ASP A 118 5.28 -31.02 16.24
C ASP A 118 4.44 -31.11 17.53
N PRO A 119 3.40 -31.98 17.59
CA PRO A 119 2.58 -32.15 18.79
C PRO A 119 3.42 -32.46 20.05
N LEU A 120 4.53 -33.19 19.92
CA LEU A 120 5.46 -33.50 21.02
C LEU A 120 6.26 -32.27 21.47
N ASP A 121 6.67 -31.41 20.56
CA ASP A 121 7.41 -30.19 20.86
C ASP A 121 6.51 -29.19 21.58
N THR A 122 5.21 -29.15 21.26
CA THR A 122 4.21 -28.36 21.97
C THR A 122 4.09 -28.78 23.44
N ILE A 123 4.12 -30.10 23.71
CA ILE A 123 4.02 -30.65 25.10
C ILE A 123 5.34 -30.43 25.87
N THR A 124 6.48 -30.57 25.22
CA THR A 124 7.80 -30.45 25.84
C THR A 124 8.30 -29.00 25.97
N GLY A 125 7.60 -28.04 25.35
CA GLY A 125 8.00 -26.65 25.30
C GLY A 125 9.28 -26.41 24.45
N LYS A 126 9.67 -27.37 23.61
CA LYS A 126 10.81 -27.22 22.70
C LYS A 126 10.48 -26.19 21.63
N ARG A 127 11.41 -25.29 21.37
CA ARG A 127 11.32 -24.32 20.28
C ARG A 127 11.52 -25.04 18.93
N ALA A 128 10.71 -24.71 17.96
CA ALA A 128 10.92 -25.13 16.58
C ALA A 128 12.04 -24.33 15.92
N ASP A 129 12.62 -24.86 14.84
CA ASP A 129 13.49 -24.10 13.97
C ASP A 129 12.67 -23.01 13.26
N PRO A 130 13.24 -21.79 13.08
CA PRO A 130 12.55 -20.69 12.44
C PRO A 130 12.13 -20.99 11.00
N GLY A 131 10.94 -20.53 10.61
CA GLY A 131 10.46 -20.64 9.23
C GLY A 131 10.80 -19.41 8.40
N ASP A 132 10.58 -19.51 7.08
CA ASP A 132 10.88 -18.48 6.09
C ASP A 132 9.59 -17.90 5.47
N VAL A 133 9.67 -16.64 5.03
CA VAL A 133 8.62 -15.93 4.31
C VAL A 133 9.06 -15.70 2.87
N VAL A 134 8.39 -16.33 1.90
CA VAL A 134 8.67 -16.15 0.48
C VAL A 134 7.73 -15.08 -0.07
N THR A 135 8.30 -14.03 -0.67
CA THR A 135 7.52 -12.91 -1.21
C THR A 135 7.22 -13.07 -2.69
N THR A 136 6.24 -12.31 -3.17
CA THR A 136 5.93 -12.16 -4.60
C THR A 136 6.76 -11.08 -5.28
N ILE A 137 7.61 -10.39 -4.54
CA ILE A 137 8.40 -9.26 -5.03
C ILE A 137 9.38 -9.73 -6.11
N ASP A 138 9.36 -9.03 -7.24
CA ASP A 138 10.32 -9.17 -8.32
C ASP A 138 11.49 -8.18 -8.08
N PRO A 139 12.73 -8.64 -7.97
CA PRO A 139 13.88 -7.80 -7.66
C PRO A 139 14.15 -6.72 -8.72
N ASP A 140 13.89 -7.02 -10.00
CA ASP A 140 14.12 -6.06 -11.08
C ASP A 140 13.05 -4.97 -11.10
N VAL A 141 11.79 -5.32 -10.83
CA VAL A 141 10.69 -4.36 -10.70
C VAL A 141 10.90 -3.46 -9.48
N GLN A 142 11.29 -4.05 -8.34
CA GLN A 142 11.58 -3.32 -7.10
C GLN A 142 12.72 -2.33 -7.30
N LYS A 143 13.82 -2.78 -7.91
CA LYS A 143 15.00 -1.98 -8.19
C LYS A 143 14.69 -0.86 -9.19
N ALA A 144 14.00 -1.16 -10.28
CA ALA A 144 13.61 -0.17 -11.29
C ALA A 144 12.77 0.96 -10.68
N ALA A 145 11.83 0.63 -9.79
CA ALA A 145 11.03 1.62 -9.08
C ALA A 145 11.86 2.51 -8.16
N TYR A 146 12.74 1.87 -7.36
CA TYR A 146 13.58 2.56 -6.39
C TYR A 146 14.54 3.55 -7.07
N GLU A 147 15.21 3.11 -8.13
CA GLU A 147 16.13 3.94 -8.90
C GLU A 147 15.40 5.08 -9.64
N ALA A 148 14.22 4.81 -10.21
CA ALA A 148 13.44 5.83 -10.94
C ALA A 148 12.81 6.88 -10.02
N LEU A 149 12.40 6.50 -8.80
CA LEU A 149 11.98 7.47 -7.78
C LEU A 149 13.17 8.31 -7.31
N GLY A 150 14.34 7.71 -7.09
CA GLY A 150 15.54 8.41 -6.67
C GLY A 150 15.29 9.31 -5.46
N ASP A 151 15.62 10.58 -5.55
CA ASP A 151 15.48 11.58 -4.47
C ASP A 151 14.05 12.14 -4.31
N LYS A 152 13.11 11.71 -5.13
CA LYS A 152 11.72 12.18 -5.02
C LYS A 152 11.07 11.56 -3.77
N LYS A 153 10.29 12.36 -3.06
CA LYS A 153 9.41 11.85 -2.02
C LYS A 153 8.16 11.28 -2.66
N GLY A 154 7.96 9.97 -2.52
CA GLY A 154 6.87 9.31 -3.22
C GLY A 154 6.78 7.83 -2.95
N ALA A 155 5.96 7.15 -3.73
CA ALA A 155 5.79 5.71 -3.68
C ALA A 155 5.36 5.13 -5.02
N ALA A 156 5.65 3.85 -5.21
CA ALA A 156 5.24 3.10 -6.39
C ALA A 156 4.84 1.67 -6.01
N VAL A 157 3.81 1.15 -6.68
CA VAL A 157 3.30 -0.22 -6.50
C VAL A 157 3.09 -0.84 -7.86
N ALA A 158 3.53 -2.09 -8.05
CA ALA A 158 3.24 -2.92 -9.22
C ALA A 158 2.48 -4.17 -8.79
N ILE A 159 1.44 -4.54 -9.54
CA ILE A 159 0.57 -5.69 -9.31
C ILE A 159 0.44 -6.48 -10.60
N ASP A 160 0.55 -7.80 -10.54
CA ASP A 160 0.08 -8.69 -11.61
C ASP A 160 -1.47 -8.71 -11.57
N PRO A 161 -2.15 -8.21 -12.62
CA PRO A 161 -3.61 -8.08 -12.59
C PRO A 161 -4.36 -9.41 -12.54
N LYS A 162 -3.74 -10.51 -12.99
CA LYS A 162 -4.37 -11.84 -13.07
C LYS A 162 -4.26 -12.62 -11.78
N THR A 163 -3.15 -12.45 -11.05
CA THR A 163 -2.86 -13.23 -9.85
C THR A 163 -2.99 -12.42 -8.55
N GLY A 164 -3.00 -11.08 -8.63
CA GLY A 164 -2.95 -10.20 -7.46
C GLY A 164 -1.56 -10.09 -6.83
N LYS A 165 -0.54 -10.75 -7.37
CA LYS A 165 0.83 -10.67 -6.85
C LYS A 165 1.35 -9.25 -6.90
N ILE A 166 1.80 -8.74 -5.76
CA ILE A 166 2.50 -7.47 -5.70
C ILE A 166 3.95 -7.71 -6.10
N LEU A 167 4.35 -7.19 -7.26
CA LEU A 167 5.68 -7.39 -7.83
C LEU A 167 6.69 -6.36 -7.33
N GLY A 168 6.24 -5.23 -6.81
CA GLY A 168 7.10 -4.20 -6.26
C GLY A 168 6.36 -3.20 -5.38
N VAL A 169 7.00 -2.81 -4.28
CA VAL A 169 6.52 -1.79 -3.33
C VAL A 169 7.69 -0.93 -2.92
N VAL A 170 7.68 0.33 -3.34
CA VAL A 170 8.73 1.28 -3.02
C VAL A 170 8.14 2.51 -2.34
N SER A 171 8.85 3.01 -1.33
CA SER A 171 8.55 4.26 -0.62
C SER A 171 9.85 5.04 -0.43
N THR A 172 9.88 6.29 -0.90
CA THR A 172 11.03 7.19 -0.78
C THR A 172 10.66 8.49 -0.05
N PRO A 173 11.59 9.13 0.70
CA PRO A 173 12.89 8.58 1.05
C PRO A 173 12.77 7.28 1.84
N SER A 174 13.76 6.40 1.70
CA SER A 174 13.84 5.13 2.40
C SER A 174 14.89 5.18 3.53
N TYR A 175 15.09 4.08 4.23
CA TYR A 175 16.09 3.95 5.30
C TYR A 175 16.70 2.55 5.28
N ASP A 176 17.93 2.43 5.82
CA ASP A 176 18.55 1.11 6.04
C ASP A 176 18.14 0.56 7.42
N PRO A 177 17.36 -0.53 7.48
CA PRO A 177 16.94 -1.13 8.74
C PRO A 177 18.10 -1.74 9.54
N SER A 178 19.28 -2.00 8.94
CA SER A 178 20.45 -2.53 9.61
C SER A 178 20.91 -1.65 10.78
N ALA A 179 20.74 -0.33 10.67
CA ALA A 179 21.05 0.61 11.73
C ALA A 179 20.21 0.41 13.01
N LEU A 180 18.98 -0.10 12.85
CA LEU A 180 18.04 -0.30 13.97
C LEU A 180 18.18 -1.67 14.62
N SER A 181 18.73 -2.66 13.92
CA SER A 181 18.68 -4.07 14.33
C SER A 181 19.40 -4.34 15.66
N ALA A 182 20.51 -3.63 15.94
CA ALA A 182 21.24 -3.72 17.20
C ALA A 182 20.76 -2.74 18.29
N GLY A 183 19.70 -1.96 18.03
CA GLY A 183 19.15 -1.02 18.99
C GLY A 183 19.89 0.32 19.07
N ASP A 184 20.40 0.84 17.95
CA ASP A 184 21.04 2.14 17.88
C ASP A 184 20.02 3.27 18.14
N SER A 185 20.11 3.90 19.32
CA SER A 185 19.21 4.96 19.76
C SER A 185 19.38 6.28 18.98
N ASP A 186 20.58 6.55 18.47
CA ASP A 186 20.83 7.75 17.68
C ASP A 186 20.23 7.60 16.29
N ALA A 187 20.40 6.44 15.64
CA ALA A 187 19.75 6.11 14.39
C ALA A 187 18.22 6.15 14.53
N TRP A 188 17.67 5.57 15.60
CA TRP A 188 16.25 5.65 15.92
C TRP A 188 15.75 7.08 16.04
N THR A 189 16.45 7.90 16.83
CA THR A 189 16.07 9.30 17.05
C THR A 189 16.14 10.11 15.75
N LYS A 190 17.16 9.89 14.93
CA LYS A 190 17.30 10.54 13.63
C LYS A 190 16.13 10.19 12.70
N LEU A 191 15.82 8.90 12.55
CA LEU A 191 14.77 8.45 11.64
C LEU A 191 13.35 8.86 12.10
N THR A 192 13.08 8.82 13.42
CA THR A 192 11.77 9.17 13.96
C THR A 192 11.49 10.67 13.99
N LYS A 193 12.54 11.51 14.10
CA LYS A 193 12.43 12.99 14.07
C LYS A 193 12.58 13.58 12.67
N ASP A 194 12.90 12.77 11.68
CA ASP A 194 13.05 13.22 10.31
C ASP A 194 11.69 13.69 9.76
N SER A 195 11.63 14.96 9.32
CA SER A 195 10.42 15.57 8.73
C SER A 195 9.96 14.86 7.46
N GLU A 196 10.88 14.23 6.72
CA GLU A 196 10.59 13.46 5.51
C GLU A 196 10.00 12.08 5.81
N LYS A 197 10.00 11.64 7.08
CA LYS A 197 9.39 10.39 7.57
C LYS A 197 9.81 9.16 6.74
N PRO A 198 11.10 8.83 6.66
CA PRO A 198 11.60 7.73 5.81
C PRO A 198 11.06 6.35 6.21
N MET A 199 10.66 6.17 7.46
CA MET A 199 10.09 4.92 7.96
C MET A 199 8.61 4.70 7.56
N THR A 200 7.96 5.69 6.94
CA THR A 200 6.57 5.56 6.49
C THR A 200 6.50 4.78 5.17
N ASN A 201 5.78 3.67 5.16
CA ASN A 201 5.41 2.99 3.91
C ASN A 201 4.31 3.79 3.19
N ARG A 202 4.71 4.74 2.33
CA ARG A 202 3.79 5.63 1.60
C ARG A 202 2.90 4.89 0.62
N ALA A 203 3.39 3.77 0.10
CA ALA A 203 2.64 2.96 -0.85
C ALA A 203 1.30 2.45 -0.26
N MET A 204 1.29 2.20 1.05
CA MET A 204 0.15 1.60 1.76
C MET A 204 -0.43 2.48 2.87
N ARG A 205 0.35 3.43 3.41
CA ARG A 205 0.00 4.15 4.65
C ARG A 205 -0.20 5.65 4.48
N GLN A 206 -0.14 6.16 3.24
CA GLN A 206 -0.31 7.59 2.99
C GLN A 206 -1.38 7.85 1.93
N PRO A 207 -2.67 7.84 2.31
CA PRO A 207 -3.74 8.23 1.41
C PRO A 207 -3.68 9.74 1.15
N LEU A 208 -3.62 10.11 -0.13
CA LEU A 208 -3.60 11.50 -0.60
C LEU A 208 -4.65 11.69 -1.71
N PRO A 209 -5.08 12.92 -2.00
CA PRO A 209 -5.99 13.17 -3.11
C PRO A 209 -5.44 12.58 -4.42
N PRO A 210 -6.18 11.68 -5.08
CA PRO A 210 -5.72 11.02 -6.31
C PRO A 210 -5.79 11.94 -7.55
N GLY A 211 -6.50 13.05 -7.43
CA GLY A 211 -6.74 13.96 -8.54
C GLY A 211 -7.36 13.23 -9.74
N SER A 212 -6.95 13.63 -10.94
CA SER A 212 -7.53 13.10 -12.18
C SER A 212 -7.36 11.59 -12.42
N THR A 213 -6.61 10.84 -11.59
CA THR A 213 -6.59 9.37 -11.69
C THR A 213 -7.92 8.76 -11.25
N PHE A 214 -8.65 9.42 -10.34
CA PHE A 214 -9.99 8.97 -9.90
C PHE A 214 -11.04 9.03 -11.02
N LYS A 215 -10.79 9.78 -12.10
CA LYS A 215 -11.68 9.84 -13.28
C LYS A 215 -11.94 8.46 -13.90
N LEU A 216 -11.03 7.49 -13.69
CA LEU A 216 -11.26 6.11 -14.14
C LEU A 216 -12.44 5.47 -13.38
N VAL A 217 -12.54 5.69 -12.08
CA VAL A 217 -13.66 5.20 -11.25
C VAL A 217 -14.98 5.88 -11.66
N VAL A 218 -14.93 7.18 -11.95
CA VAL A 218 -16.11 7.93 -12.41
C VAL A 218 -16.57 7.47 -13.80
N ALA A 219 -15.63 7.24 -14.73
CA ALA A 219 -15.95 6.71 -16.05
C ALA A 219 -16.55 5.30 -15.96
N ALA A 220 -15.98 4.45 -15.10
CA ALA A 220 -16.54 3.11 -14.83
C ALA A 220 -17.97 3.19 -14.31
N ALA A 221 -18.24 4.08 -13.34
CA ALA A 221 -19.59 4.29 -12.81
C ALA A 221 -20.57 4.76 -13.89
N ALA A 222 -20.16 5.68 -14.77
CA ALA A 222 -21.01 6.23 -15.80
C ALA A 222 -21.39 5.20 -16.89
N LEU A 223 -20.44 4.32 -17.24
CA LEU A 223 -20.70 3.24 -18.21
C LEU A 223 -21.56 2.14 -17.59
N GLU A 224 -21.29 1.70 -16.37
CA GLU A 224 -22.05 0.65 -15.68
C GLU A 224 -23.48 1.10 -15.31
N ASP A 225 -23.68 2.37 -14.98
CA ASP A 225 -25.02 2.92 -14.74
C ASP A 225 -25.82 3.16 -16.03
N GLY A 226 -25.18 3.07 -17.20
CA GLY A 226 -25.79 3.36 -18.49
C GLY A 226 -26.02 4.86 -18.74
N LEU A 227 -25.37 5.76 -17.96
CA LEU A 227 -25.41 7.20 -18.20
C LEU A 227 -24.88 7.53 -19.61
N TYR A 228 -23.85 6.79 -20.03
CA TYR A 228 -23.33 6.78 -21.40
C TYR A 228 -23.17 5.35 -21.89
N SER A 229 -23.59 5.09 -23.13
CA SER A 229 -23.53 3.76 -23.75
C SER A 229 -22.11 3.37 -24.19
N SER A 230 -21.22 4.33 -24.34
CA SER A 230 -19.84 4.12 -24.81
C SER A 230 -18.93 5.27 -24.38
N VAL A 231 -17.62 4.98 -24.27
CA VAL A 231 -16.58 6.01 -24.09
C VAL A 231 -16.53 7.02 -25.24
N ASP A 232 -17.12 6.70 -26.39
CA ASP A 232 -17.17 7.55 -27.58
C ASP A 232 -18.50 8.32 -27.72
N THR A 233 -19.43 8.14 -26.77
CA THR A 233 -20.65 8.95 -26.71
C THR A 233 -20.32 10.37 -26.26
N LYS A 234 -20.80 11.37 -26.99
CA LYS A 234 -20.67 12.78 -26.60
C LYS A 234 -21.42 13.05 -25.30
N THR A 235 -20.78 13.83 -24.43
CA THR A 235 -21.43 14.34 -23.22
C THR A 235 -22.09 15.69 -23.49
N ASP A 236 -22.86 16.18 -22.54
CA ASP A 236 -23.50 17.51 -22.56
C ASP A 236 -22.83 18.47 -21.56
N SER A 237 -21.51 18.38 -21.45
CA SER A 237 -20.70 19.11 -20.48
C SER A 237 -20.12 20.39 -21.07
N GLU A 238 -20.73 21.50 -20.75
CA GLU A 238 -20.23 22.84 -21.12
C GLU A 238 -18.84 23.16 -20.55
N ASN A 239 -18.08 23.99 -21.25
CA ASN A 239 -16.76 24.42 -20.84
C ASN A 239 -16.64 25.94 -20.91
N PRO A 240 -16.39 26.65 -19.80
CA PRO A 240 -16.13 26.12 -18.44
C PRO A 240 -17.40 25.64 -17.71
N TYR A 241 -17.23 24.78 -16.71
CA TYR A 241 -18.31 24.24 -15.90
C TYR A 241 -18.50 25.02 -14.58
N THR A 242 -19.71 25.52 -14.35
CA THR A 242 -20.03 26.18 -13.08
C THR A 242 -20.49 25.16 -12.04
N LEU A 243 -19.85 25.14 -10.88
CA LEU A 243 -20.20 24.19 -9.80
C LEU A 243 -21.63 24.46 -9.32
N PRO A 244 -22.49 23.44 -9.22
CA PRO A 244 -23.90 23.57 -8.85
C PRO A 244 -24.11 24.32 -7.53
N GLY A 245 -25.05 25.27 -7.52
CA GLY A 245 -25.38 26.06 -6.33
C GLY A 245 -24.32 27.09 -5.93
N THR A 246 -23.33 27.35 -6.79
CA THR A 246 -22.26 28.32 -6.54
C THR A 246 -22.02 29.22 -7.76
N THR A 247 -21.18 30.24 -7.57
CA THR A 247 -20.65 31.06 -8.67
C THR A 247 -19.24 30.64 -9.09
N ARG A 248 -18.72 29.55 -8.50
CA ARG A 248 -17.36 29.06 -8.76
C ARG A 248 -17.32 28.31 -10.07
N VAL A 249 -16.42 28.74 -10.94
CA VAL A 249 -16.15 28.11 -12.24
C VAL A 249 -15.00 27.11 -12.09
N LEU A 250 -15.18 25.91 -12.62
CA LEU A 250 -14.15 24.89 -12.73
C LEU A 250 -13.53 24.96 -14.12
N GLU A 251 -12.25 25.28 -14.18
CA GLU A 251 -11.48 25.33 -15.42
C GLU A 251 -10.76 24.02 -15.70
N ASN A 252 -10.48 23.76 -16.97
CA ASN A 252 -9.57 22.71 -17.42
C ASN A 252 -8.11 23.18 -17.33
N GLU A 253 -7.17 22.25 -17.13
CA GLU A 253 -5.73 22.59 -17.08
C GLU A 253 -5.24 23.19 -18.38
N SER A 254 -5.69 22.65 -19.53
CA SER A 254 -5.41 23.18 -20.86
C SER A 254 -6.65 23.89 -21.42
N LYS A 255 -6.51 25.19 -21.67
CA LYS A 255 -7.62 25.98 -22.28
C LYS A 255 -7.86 25.64 -23.76
N SER A 256 -6.87 25.04 -24.43
CA SER A 256 -6.99 24.62 -25.83
C SER A 256 -7.50 23.19 -26.02
N ALA A 257 -7.65 22.44 -24.94
CA ALA A 257 -8.18 21.08 -25.01
C ALA A 257 -9.65 21.07 -25.47
N PRO A 258 -10.06 20.14 -26.34
CA PRO A 258 -11.43 20.06 -26.86
C PRO A 258 -12.39 19.44 -25.84
N CYS A 259 -12.55 20.11 -24.68
CA CYS A 259 -13.29 19.59 -23.54
C CYS A 259 -14.79 19.92 -23.55
N GLU A 260 -15.26 20.78 -24.45
CA GLU A 260 -16.68 21.11 -24.55
C GLU A 260 -17.47 19.94 -25.15
N ASN A 261 -18.44 19.42 -24.39
CA ASN A 261 -19.25 18.26 -24.78
C ASN A 261 -18.42 17.06 -25.26
N ALA A 262 -17.20 16.92 -24.70
CA ALA A 262 -16.27 15.90 -25.11
C ALA A 262 -16.78 14.49 -24.77
N THR A 263 -16.37 13.50 -25.55
CA THR A 263 -16.57 12.09 -25.22
C THR A 263 -15.74 11.70 -23.98
N ILE A 264 -16.08 10.60 -23.31
CA ILE A 264 -15.28 10.10 -22.17
C ILE A 264 -13.84 9.83 -22.60
N ARG A 265 -13.60 9.28 -23.80
CA ARG A 265 -12.26 9.04 -24.35
C ARG A 265 -11.47 10.35 -24.43
N VAL A 266 -12.00 11.37 -25.09
CA VAL A 266 -11.36 12.68 -25.22
C VAL A 266 -11.17 13.34 -23.86
N ALA A 267 -12.15 13.18 -22.97
CA ALA A 267 -12.07 13.75 -21.63
C ALA A 267 -11.00 13.05 -20.75
N LEU A 268 -10.74 11.75 -20.94
CA LEU A 268 -9.60 11.06 -20.32
C LEU A 268 -8.28 11.49 -20.96
N GLN A 269 -8.23 11.56 -22.31
CA GLN A 269 -7.05 11.94 -23.09
C GLN A 269 -6.47 13.29 -22.66
N TYR A 270 -7.33 14.31 -22.55
CA TYR A 270 -6.93 15.67 -22.17
C TYR A 270 -7.19 15.99 -20.70
N SER A 271 -7.66 15.03 -19.94
CA SER A 271 -7.97 15.20 -18.50
C SER A 271 -9.02 16.29 -18.22
N CYS A 272 -10.09 16.37 -19.03
CA CYS A 272 -11.15 17.39 -18.93
C CYS A 272 -11.88 17.36 -17.58
N ASN A 273 -11.81 18.44 -16.82
CA ASN A 273 -12.42 18.56 -15.50
C ASN A 273 -13.94 18.76 -15.60
N ASN A 274 -14.40 19.60 -16.54
CA ASN A 274 -15.83 19.88 -16.76
C ASN A 274 -16.64 18.63 -17.00
N VAL A 275 -16.15 17.71 -17.83
CA VAL A 275 -16.84 16.46 -18.16
C VAL A 275 -17.04 15.59 -16.92
N PHE A 276 -15.98 15.35 -16.16
CA PHE A 276 -16.04 14.47 -15.00
C PHE A 276 -16.75 15.10 -13.80
N ALA A 277 -16.66 16.42 -13.63
CA ALA A 277 -17.42 17.13 -12.60
C ALA A 277 -18.92 17.07 -12.86
N LYS A 278 -19.35 17.31 -14.11
CA LYS A 278 -20.76 17.17 -14.48
C LYS A 278 -21.23 15.72 -14.36
N MET A 279 -20.47 14.78 -14.88
CA MET A 279 -20.76 13.33 -14.80
C MET A 279 -20.96 12.87 -13.35
N ALA A 280 -20.12 13.36 -12.42
CA ALA A 280 -20.26 13.07 -11.00
C ALA A 280 -21.57 13.59 -10.41
N VAL A 281 -22.01 14.78 -10.82
CA VAL A 281 -23.29 15.36 -10.38
C VAL A 281 -24.47 14.57 -10.97
N ASP A 282 -24.39 14.18 -12.24
CA ASP A 282 -25.45 13.43 -12.92
C ASP A 282 -25.63 12.02 -12.34
N LEU A 283 -24.53 11.34 -12.02
CA LEU A 283 -24.53 10.05 -11.31
C LEU A 283 -25.05 10.17 -9.87
N GLY A 284 -24.66 11.24 -9.20
CA GLY A 284 -24.87 11.43 -7.77
C GLY A 284 -23.86 10.68 -6.90
N GLN A 285 -23.71 11.17 -5.66
CA GLN A 285 -22.71 10.66 -4.72
C GLN A 285 -22.88 9.17 -4.38
N ASP A 286 -24.10 8.65 -4.30
CA ASP A 286 -24.36 7.28 -3.85
C ASP A 286 -23.89 6.24 -4.90
N LYS A 287 -24.12 6.49 -6.19
CA LYS A 287 -23.64 5.64 -7.27
C LYS A 287 -22.12 5.67 -7.40
N LEU A 288 -21.52 6.86 -7.24
CA LEU A 288 -20.07 7.02 -7.22
C LEU A 288 -19.45 6.30 -6.03
N LYS A 289 -20.05 6.43 -4.84
CA LYS A 289 -19.62 5.72 -3.63
C LYS A 289 -19.68 4.21 -3.84
N ALA A 290 -20.80 3.71 -4.34
CA ALA A 290 -20.97 2.27 -4.60
C ALA A 290 -19.91 1.74 -5.60
N MET A 291 -19.58 2.50 -6.65
CA MET A 291 -18.53 2.12 -7.59
C MET A 291 -17.14 2.21 -6.94
N ALA A 292 -16.85 3.26 -6.19
CA ALA A 292 -15.59 3.38 -5.47
C ALA A 292 -15.39 2.21 -4.48
N GLU A 293 -16.44 1.82 -3.74
CA GLU A 293 -16.42 0.68 -2.83
C GLU A 293 -16.21 -0.67 -3.55
N LYS A 294 -16.75 -0.83 -4.75
CA LYS A 294 -16.43 -2.01 -5.58
C LYS A 294 -14.92 -2.09 -5.87
N PHE A 295 -14.26 -0.96 -6.15
CA PHE A 295 -12.82 -0.89 -6.37
C PHE A 295 -11.98 -1.00 -5.09
N GLY A 296 -12.60 -1.04 -3.90
CA GLY A 296 -11.91 -1.20 -2.61
C GLY A 296 -11.75 0.10 -1.79
N PHE A 297 -12.34 1.21 -2.21
CA PHE A 297 -12.43 2.40 -1.35
C PHE A 297 -13.31 2.12 -0.14
N ASN A 298 -13.11 2.84 0.95
CA ASN A 298 -13.81 2.68 2.22
C ASN A 298 -13.61 1.30 2.90
N ASP A 299 -12.65 0.50 2.43
CA ASP A 299 -12.27 -0.76 3.06
C ASP A 299 -11.19 -0.55 4.11
N LYS A 300 -11.54 -0.80 5.39
CA LYS A 300 -10.64 -0.70 6.55
C LYS A 300 -9.83 -1.97 6.78
N SER A 301 -10.14 -3.04 6.06
CA SER A 301 -9.57 -4.38 6.27
C SER A 301 -8.61 -4.83 5.18
N GLN A 302 -8.14 -3.93 4.32
CA GLN A 302 -7.25 -4.28 3.22
C GLN A 302 -5.86 -4.68 3.72
N ASP A 303 -5.59 -5.99 3.76
CA ASP A 303 -4.33 -6.60 4.19
C ASP A 303 -3.62 -7.33 3.04
N VAL A 304 -2.30 -7.07 2.86
CA VAL A 304 -1.50 -7.60 1.73
C VAL A 304 -0.16 -8.28 2.10
N PRO A 305 0.17 -8.83 3.25
CA PRO A 305 -0.47 -8.85 4.56
C PRO A 305 -0.30 -7.55 5.38
N VAL A 306 0.52 -6.62 4.88
CA VAL A 306 0.66 -5.30 5.52
C VAL A 306 -0.66 -4.55 5.39
N ARG A 307 -1.24 -4.14 6.53
CA ARG A 307 -2.49 -3.37 6.55
C ARG A 307 -2.32 -2.05 5.81
N ALA A 308 -3.09 -1.87 4.72
CA ALA A 308 -3.18 -0.57 4.06
C ALA A 308 -4.11 0.39 4.82
N TYR A 309 -3.84 1.69 4.74
CA TYR A 309 -4.80 2.68 5.20
C TYR A 309 -5.97 2.78 4.23
N GLU A 310 -7.14 2.97 4.80
CA GLU A 310 -8.39 3.18 4.06
C GLU A 310 -8.22 4.30 3.02
N SER A 311 -8.55 3.99 1.78
CA SER A 311 -8.76 4.97 0.73
C SER A 311 -10.22 5.40 0.79
N VAL A 312 -10.49 6.69 0.81
CA VAL A 312 -11.81 7.22 1.18
C VAL A 312 -12.51 7.85 -0.01
N TYR A 313 -13.74 7.45 -0.25
CA TYR A 313 -14.74 8.23 -0.97
C TYR A 313 -15.76 8.76 0.03
N PRO A 314 -15.94 10.10 0.14
CA PRO A 314 -16.80 10.70 1.16
C PRO A 314 -18.31 10.47 0.91
N SER A 315 -19.13 10.78 1.90
CA SER A 315 -20.60 10.77 1.84
C SER A 315 -21.19 12.08 2.37
N ASP A 316 -22.49 12.23 2.26
CA ASP A 316 -23.25 13.37 2.78
C ASP A 316 -22.78 14.72 2.22
N MET A 317 -22.56 14.77 0.91
CA MET A 317 -22.00 15.92 0.21
C MET A 317 -23.06 16.76 -0.51
N GLU A 318 -22.81 18.04 -0.60
CA GLU A 318 -23.50 18.95 -1.52
C GLU A 318 -23.11 18.62 -2.97
N LYS A 319 -23.98 19.00 -3.93
CA LYS A 319 -23.70 18.76 -5.37
C LYS A 319 -22.40 19.40 -5.86
N SER A 320 -22.03 20.56 -5.32
CA SER A 320 -20.75 21.20 -5.65
C SER A 320 -19.53 20.38 -5.21
N SER A 321 -19.62 19.78 -4.03
CA SER A 321 -18.60 18.87 -3.50
C SER A 321 -18.57 17.56 -4.27
N THR A 322 -19.75 16.99 -4.62
CA THR A 322 -19.86 15.82 -5.50
C THR A 322 -19.18 16.07 -6.86
N ALA A 323 -19.35 17.26 -7.45
CA ALA A 323 -18.66 17.64 -8.67
C ALA A 323 -17.13 17.58 -8.52
N LEU A 324 -16.58 18.04 -7.39
CA LEU A 324 -15.14 18.00 -7.11
C LEU A 324 -14.62 16.59 -6.88
N THR A 325 -15.42 15.69 -6.31
CA THR A 325 -15.03 14.28 -6.20
C THR A 325 -14.87 13.62 -7.57
N GLY A 326 -15.63 14.07 -8.57
CA GLY A 326 -15.50 13.61 -9.95
C GLY A 326 -14.11 13.82 -10.57
N ILE A 327 -13.34 14.72 -10.02
CA ILE A 327 -11.95 14.98 -10.43
C ILE A 327 -10.93 14.54 -9.36
N GLY A 328 -11.34 13.71 -8.39
CA GLY A 328 -10.48 13.18 -7.34
C GLY A 328 -9.98 14.25 -6.35
N GLN A 329 -10.79 15.26 -6.11
CA GLN A 329 -10.55 16.36 -5.17
C GLN A 329 -11.60 16.34 -4.06
N PHE A 330 -11.69 17.40 -3.29
CA PHE A 330 -12.46 17.46 -2.05
C PHE A 330 -11.87 16.47 -1.04
N ASP A 331 -12.65 15.57 -0.44
CA ASP A 331 -12.19 14.63 0.59
C ASP A 331 -11.92 13.22 0.03
N VAL A 332 -11.81 13.05 -1.30
CA VAL A 332 -11.37 11.79 -1.89
C VAL A 332 -9.89 11.61 -1.61
N THR A 333 -9.53 10.48 -1.01
CA THR A 333 -8.13 10.11 -0.78
C THR A 333 -7.86 8.67 -1.21
N ALA A 334 -6.67 8.41 -1.74
CA ALA A 334 -6.26 7.07 -2.17
C ALA A 334 -4.79 6.82 -1.82
N THR A 335 -4.48 5.57 -1.50
CA THR A 335 -3.11 5.08 -1.43
C THR A 335 -2.62 4.71 -2.85
N PRO A 336 -1.30 4.69 -3.12
CA PRO A 336 -0.77 4.12 -4.36
C PRO A 336 -1.23 2.68 -4.62
N LEU A 337 -1.31 1.84 -3.59
CA LEU A 337 -1.87 0.49 -3.70
C LEU A 337 -3.30 0.52 -4.26
N GLN A 338 -4.17 1.37 -3.72
CA GLN A 338 -5.56 1.49 -4.18
C GLN A 338 -5.64 1.88 -5.66
N MET A 339 -4.82 2.83 -6.10
CA MET A 339 -4.82 3.24 -7.51
C MET A 339 -4.22 2.18 -8.44
N ALA A 340 -3.26 1.37 -7.97
CA ALA A 340 -2.78 0.19 -8.69
C ALA A 340 -3.89 -0.87 -8.84
N MET A 341 -4.69 -1.09 -7.79
CA MET A 341 -5.85 -2.00 -7.83
C MET A 341 -6.90 -1.55 -8.84
N VAL A 342 -7.15 -0.24 -8.97
CA VAL A 342 -8.08 0.30 -10.00
C VAL A 342 -7.60 -0.08 -11.41
N SER A 343 -6.32 0.16 -11.70
CA SER A 343 -5.75 -0.19 -13.01
C SER A 343 -5.67 -1.69 -13.22
N ALA A 344 -5.36 -2.48 -12.16
CA ALA A 344 -5.33 -3.94 -12.23
C ALA A 344 -6.71 -4.52 -12.57
N ALA A 345 -7.78 -4.03 -11.93
CA ALA A 345 -9.14 -4.48 -12.23
C ALA A 345 -9.55 -4.16 -13.68
N ILE A 346 -9.22 -2.96 -14.16
CA ILE A 346 -9.48 -2.58 -15.55
C ILE A 346 -8.69 -3.47 -16.52
N ALA A 347 -7.38 -3.68 -16.28
CA ALA A 347 -6.53 -4.52 -17.10
C ALA A 347 -7.01 -5.98 -17.14
N ASN A 348 -7.53 -6.50 -16.04
CA ASN A 348 -8.03 -7.87 -15.90
C ASN A 348 -9.50 -8.04 -16.33
N GLY A 349 -9.95 -7.27 -17.31
CA GLY A 349 -11.31 -7.41 -17.88
C GLY A 349 -12.42 -7.11 -16.86
N GLY A 350 -12.19 -6.21 -15.92
CA GLY A 350 -13.15 -5.78 -14.90
C GLY A 350 -13.16 -6.60 -13.62
N LYS A 351 -12.20 -7.51 -13.45
CA LYS A 351 -12.08 -8.37 -12.26
C LYS A 351 -10.91 -7.95 -11.40
N LEU A 352 -11.16 -7.68 -10.13
CA LEU A 352 -10.13 -7.43 -9.13
C LEU A 352 -9.79 -8.73 -8.40
N VAL A 353 -8.53 -9.13 -8.48
CA VAL A 353 -7.95 -10.19 -7.63
C VAL A 353 -7.36 -9.54 -6.39
N SER A 354 -7.56 -10.15 -5.22
CA SER A 354 -7.04 -9.62 -3.96
C SER A 354 -5.51 -9.52 -3.99
N PRO A 355 -4.94 -8.32 -3.78
CA PRO A 355 -3.49 -8.17 -3.84
C PRO A 355 -2.79 -8.82 -2.65
N HIS A 356 -1.64 -9.46 -2.87
CA HIS A 356 -0.79 -10.06 -1.85
C HIS A 356 0.69 -9.93 -2.19
N MET A 357 1.54 -9.82 -1.16
CA MET A 357 3.01 -9.73 -1.35
C MET A 357 3.78 -10.92 -0.77
N VAL A 358 3.10 -11.89 -0.19
CA VAL A 358 3.68 -13.16 0.27
C VAL A 358 3.07 -14.27 -0.57
N SER A 359 3.92 -15.10 -1.18
CA SER A 359 3.49 -16.26 -1.96
C SER A 359 3.29 -17.48 -1.07
N GLN A 360 4.21 -17.71 -0.15
CA GLN A 360 4.13 -18.83 0.79
C GLN A 360 4.95 -18.56 2.05
N ILE A 361 4.65 -19.33 3.08
CA ILE A 361 5.52 -19.50 4.25
C ILE A 361 5.95 -20.95 4.34
N SER A 362 7.18 -21.21 4.82
CA SER A 362 7.76 -22.54 4.93
C SER A 362 8.42 -22.74 6.29
N ASP A 363 8.63 -24.01 6.64
CA ASP A 363 9.51 -24.38 7.76
C ASP A 363 11.01 -24.27 7.37
N ALA A 364 11.89 -24.61 8.30
CA ALA A 364 13.34 -24.56 8.11
C ALA A 364 13.86 -25.57 7.05
N ASP A 365 13.12 -26.64 6.79
CA ASP A 365 13.44 -27.66 5.78
C ASP A 365 12.89 -27.30 4.39
N GLY A 366 12.15 -26.18 4.27
CA GLY A 366 11.54 -25.71 3.03
C GLY A 366 10.17 -26.32 2.75
N ASN A 367 9.58 -27.08 3.68
CA ASN A 367 8.22 -27.57 3.51
C ASN A 367 7.22 -26.40 3.62
N VAL A 368 6.30 -26.33 2.66
CA VAL A 368 5.28 -25.27 2.60
C VAL A 368 4.26 -25.48 3.72
N LEU A 369 4.13 -24.50 4.61
CA LEU A 369 3.13 -24.47 5.68
C LEU A 369 1.83 -23.84 5.21
N GLU A 370 1.92 -22.80 4.37
CA GLU A 370 0.78 -22.09 3.80
C GLU A 370 1.17 -21.51 2.45
N ASN A 371 0.29 -21.64 1.45
CA ASN A 371 0.47 -21.12 0.10
C ASN A 371 -0.64 -20.09 -0.18
N TYR A 372 -0.25 -18.86 -0.48
CA TYR A 372 -1.15 -17.75 -0.77
C TYR A 372 -1.39 -17.54 -2.29
N ASP A 373 -0.52 -18.10 -3.14
CA ASP A 373 -0.65 -18.01 -4.61
C ASP A 373 -1.86 -18.78 -5.15
N ASP A 374 -2.40 -19.72 -4.39
CA ASP A 374 -3.57 -20.53 -4.76
C ASP A 374 -4.90 -19.77 -4.56
N SER A 375 -4.85 -18.56 -3.99
CA SER A 375 -6.04 -17.73 -3.84
C SER A 375 -6.51 -17.23 -5.21
N THR A 376 -7.65 -17.73 -5.66
CA THR A 376 -8.32 -17.31 -6.89
C THR A 376 -9.48 -16.34 -6.62
N ASP A 377 -9.55 -15.79 -5.42
CA ASP A 377 -10.61 -14.88 -5.03
C ASP A 377 -10.59 -13.62 -5.91
N SER A 378 -11.43 -13.61 -6.92
CA SER A 378 -11.64 -12.47 -7.80
C SER A 378 -13.06 -11.95 -7.69
N LYS A 379 -13.19 -10.63 -7.65
CA LYS A 379 -14.48 -9.95 -7.60
C LYS A 379 -14.68 -9.20 -8.91
N GLU A 380 -15.83 -9.41 -9.56
CA GLU A 380 -16.21 -8.58 -10.68
C GLU A 380 -16.60 -7.17 -10.20
N ILE A 381 -15.87 -6.18 -10.69
CA ILE A 381 -16.02 -4.77 -10.33
C ILE A 381 -16.90 -4.07 -11.36
N VAL A 382 -16.57 -4.31 -12.64
CA VAL A 382 -17.29 -3.80 -13.82
C VAL A 382 -17.40 -4.92 -14.85
N SER A 383 -18.32 -4.77 -15.79
CA SER A 383 -18.46 -5.69 -16.92
C SER A 383 -17.20 -5.71 -17.80
N SER A 384 -16.95 -6.82 -18.50
CA SER A 384 -15.83 -6.92 -19.45
C SER A 384 -15.92 -5.85 -20.54
N SER A 385 -17.13 -5.53 -21.01
CA SER A 385 -17.35 -4.46 -21.99
C SER A 385 -16.92 -3.09 -21.48
N THR A 386 -17.25 -2.76 -20.23
CA THR A 386 -16.81 -1.51 -19.60
C THR A 386 -15.27 -1.50 -19.44
N ALA A 387 -14.69 -2.61 -19.01
CA ALA A 387 -13.23 -2.73 -18.87
C ALA A 387 -12.51 -2.53 -20.21
N GLU A 388 -12.95 -3.18 -21.29
CA GLU A 388 -12.37 -3.03 -22.63
C GLU A 388 -12.44 -1.59 -23.14
N GLN A 389 -13.58 -0.93 -22.93
CA GLN A 389 -13.75 0.47 -23.30
C GLN A 389 -12.81 1.39 -22.52
N LEU A 390 -12.66 1.16 -21.20
CA LEU A 390 -11.73 1.92 -20.36
C LEU A 390 -10.27 1.64 -20.74
N GLN A 391 -9.91 0.38 -21.03
CA GLN A 391 -8.57 0.03 -21.52
C GLN A 391 -8.25 0.83 -22.80
N SER A 392 -9.15 0.81 -23.78
CA SER A 392 -8.98 1.54 -25.03
C SER A 392 -8.85 3.06 -24.80
N ALA A 393 -9.65 3.64 -23.90
CA ALA A 393 -9.56 5.06 -23.58
C ALA A 393 -8.26 5.39 -22.83
N MET A 394 -7.78 4.52 -21.93
CA MET A 394 -6.49 4.66 -21.23
C MET A 394 -5.29 4.57 -22.19
N GLN A 395 -5.39 3.73 -23.24
CA GLN A 395 -4.37 3.69 -24.33
C GLN A 395 -4.29 5.04 -25.03
N THR A 396 -5.42 5.63 -25.40
CA THR A 396 -5.45 6.98 -26.02
C THR A 396 -4.74 8.04 -25.16
N VAL A 397 -4.82 7.93 -23.82
CA VAL A 397 -4.10 8.84 -22.90
C VAL A 397 -2.58 8.71 -23.06
N VAL A 398 -2.08 7.49 -23.26
CA VAL A 398 -0.65 7.22 -23.39
C VAL A 398 -0.16 7.47 -24.81
N ASP A 399 -0.94 7.10 -25.81
CA ASP A 399 -0.53 7.22 -27.21
C ASP A 399 -0.51 8.68 -27.67
N GLU A 400 -1.55 9.44 -27.36
CA GLU A 400 -1.81 10.77 -27.95
C GLU A 400 -2.22 11.83 -26.90
N GLY A 401 -2.22 11.48 -25.61
CA GLY A 401 -2.75 12.33 -24.54
C GLY A 401 -1.71 12.80 -23.54
N THR A 402 -2.19 12.95 -22.31
CA THR A 402 -1.40 13.46 -21.19
C THR A 402 -0.41 12.46 -20.59
N GLY A 403 -0.30 11.23 -21.09
CA GLY A 403 0.49 10.14 -20.52
C GLY A 403 1.67 9.66 -21.38
N THR A 404 2.09 10.41 -22.38
CA THR A 404 3.03 9.98 -23.43
C THR A 404 4.40 9.49 -22.94
N ASN A 405 4.87 9.94 -21.77
CA ASN A 405 6.14 9.48 -21.20
C ASN A 405 6.08 8.01 -20.70
N ALA A 406 4.91 7.40 -20.66
CA ALA A 406 4.74 5.99 -20.30
C ALA A 406 4.81 5.02 -21.49
N GLN A 407 4.92 5.49 -22.73
CA GLN A 407 4.99 4.64 -23.94
C GLN A 407 6.15 3.65 -23.86
N ILE A 408 5.88 2.38 -24.20
CA ILE A 408 6.85 1.29 -24.25
C ILE A 408 6.75 0.63 -25.62
N SER A 409 7.89 0.53 -26.33
CA SER A 409 7.93 -0.17 -27.62
C SER A 409 7.71 -1.67 -27.46
N GLY A 410 6.78 -2.25 -28.22
CA GLY A 410 6.43 -3.68 -28.16
C GLY A 410 5.48 -4.05 -27.01
N ALA A 411 4.84 -3.05 -26.41
CA ALA A 411 3.81 -3.26 -25.42
C ALA A 411 2.66 -2.26 -25.58
N THR A 412 1.45 -2.75 -25.36
CA THR A 412 0.25 -1.92 -25.24
C THR A 412 0.20 -1.32 -23.83
N VAL A 413 0.22 0.00 -23.71
CA VAL A 413 0.20 0.72 -22.43
C VAL A 413 -1.04 1.58 -22.32
N GLY A 414 -1.81 1.42 -21.26
CA GLY A 414 -2.90 2.33 -20.89
C GLY A 414 -2.60 3.02 -19.57
N GLY A 415 -3.02 4.28 -19.43
CA GLY A 415 -2.77 5.00 -18.20
C GLY A 415 -3.65 6.22 -17.99
N LYS A 416 -3.51 6.83 -16.80
CA LYS A 416 -4.13 8.11 -16.46
C LYS A 416 -3.21 8.92 -15.58
N THR A 417 -2.94 10.14 -16.00
CA THR A 417 -2.21 11.13 -15.22
C THR A 417 -3.09 11.79 -14.18
N GLY A 418 -2.50 12.20 -13.07
CA GLY A 418 -3.12 13.03 -12.06
C GLY A 418 -2.18 14.15 -11.61
N THR A 419 -2.74 15.32 -11.44
CA THR A 419 -2.08 16.49 -10.84
C THR A 419 -3.02 16.99 -9.75
N ALA A 420 -2.79 16.53 -8.50
CA ALA A 420 -3.71 16.84 -7.41
C ALA A 420 -3.28 18.12 -6.68
N GLN A 421 -4.09 19.15 -6.81
CA GLN A 421 -3.87 20.44 -6.16
C GLN A 421 -4.14 20.33 -4.66
N HIS A 422 -3.34 21.05 -3.84
CA HIS A 422 -3.53 21.10 -2.40
C HIS A 422 -2.95 22.38 -1.77
N GLY A 423 -3.22 22.54 -0.46
CA GLY A 423 -2.90 23.76 0.27
C GLY A 423 -3.96 24.84 0.07
N GLU A 424 -3.94 25.87 0.93
CA GLU A 424 -4.86 26.99 0.83
C GLU A 424 -4.67 27.69 -0.53
N ASN A 425 -5.75 27.86 -1.28
CA ASN A 425 -5.75 28.41 -2.64
C ASN A 425 -4.74 27.70 -3.59
N ASN A 426 -4.55 26.41 -3.43
CA ASN A 426 -3.62 25.62 -4.25
C ASN A 426 -2.16 26.12 -4.18
N SER A 427 -1.75 26.66 -3.04
CA SER A 427 -0.43 27.30 -2.87
C SER A 427 0.74 26.31 -2.86
N LYS A 428 0.50 25.05 -2.49
CA LYS A 428 1.53 24.01 -2.43
C LYS A 428 1.77 23.39 -3.79
N THR A 429 2.98 22.83 -3.99
CA THR A 429 3.31 22.04 -5.18
C THR A 429 2.37 20.85 -5.29
N PRO A 430 1.72 20.61 -6.42
CA PRO A 430 0.75 19.54 -6.55
C PRO A 430 1.38 18.16 -6.43
N TYR A 431 0.59 17.16 -6.01
CA TYR A 431 0.99 15.77 -6.08
C TYR A 431 0.91 15.28 -7.53
N ALA A 432 1.98 14.62 -8.00
CA ALA A 432 1.98 14.00 -9.32
C ALA A 432 1.63 12.51 -9.20
N TRP A 433 0.57 12.10 -9.88
CA TRP A 433 0.08 10.73 -9.92
C TRP A 433 0.12 10.17 -11.33
N PHE A 434 0.39 8.87 -11.42
CA PHE A 434 0.17 8.10 -12.63
C PHE A 434 -0.29 6.70 -12.25
N THR A 435 -1.43 6.27 -12.79
CA THR A 435 -1.90 4.89 -12.68
C THR A 435 -2.04 4.30 -14.06
N SER A 436 -1.60 3.06 -14.26
CA SER A 436 -1.42 2.47 -15.58
C SER A 436 -1.45 0.95 -15.54
N TYR A 437 -1.57 0.38 -16.72
CA TYR A 437 -1.24 -1.02 -16.99
C TYR A 437 -0.38 -1.10 -18.25
N ALA A 438 0.36 -2.18 -18.37
CA ALA A 438 1.05 -2.55 -19.61
C ALA A 438 0.85 -4.03 -19.90
N LYS A 439 0.78 -4.35 -21.20
CA LYS A 439 0.70 -5.70 -21.72
C LYS A 439 1.73 -5.86 -22.81
N ASP A 440 2.60 -6.84 -22.66
CA ASP A 440 3.56 -7.22 -23.72
C ASP A 440 2.82 -7.85 -24.89
N ASP A 441 3.07 -7.31 -26.10
CA ASP A 441 2.34 -7.71 -27.32
C ASP A 441 2.71 -9.12 -27.78
N SER A 442 3.85 -9.65 -27.37
CA SER A 442 4.36 -10.96 -27.77
C SER A 442 4.04 -12.06 -26.77
N SER A 443 4.29 -11.85 -25.50
CA SER A 443 4.10 -12.84 -24.43
C SER A 443 2.71 -12.78 -23.80
N GLY A 444 2.03 -11.65 -23.92
CA GLY A 444 0.77 -11.40 -23.24
C GLY A 444 0.90 -11.19 -21.72
N LYS A 445 2.12 -11.03 -21.19
CA LYS A 445 2.35 -10.61 -19.79
C LYS A 445 1.74 -9.26 -19.51
N GLU A 446 1.19 -9.11 -18.32
CA GLU A 446 0.51 -7.89 -17.91
C GLU A 446 0.99 -7.43 -16.55
N VAL A 447 1.03 -6.12 -16.35
CA VAL A 447 1.33 -5.49 -15.06
C VAL A 447 0.51 -4.22 -14.91
N ALA A 448 -0.01 -3.97 -13.71
CA ALA A 448 -0.62 -2.70 -13.32
C ALA A 448 0.29 -1.96 -12.35
N VAL A 449 0.44 -0.65 -12.55
CA VAL A 449 1.37 0.18 -11.76
C VAL A 449 0.69 1.48 -11.36
N ALA A 450 0.86 1.88 -10.11
CA ALA A 450 0.53 3.24 -9.68
C ALA A 450 1.73 3.90 -9.00
N VAL A 451 1.93 5.16 -9.31
CA VAL A 451 3.02 5.99 -8.80
C VAL A 451 2.46 7.30 -8.26
N LEU A 452 2.95 7.66 -7.08
CA LEU A 452 2.75 8.96 -6.44
C LEU A 452 4.11 9.64 -6.26
N VAL A 453 4.25 10.87 -6.73
CA VAL A 453 5.32 11.76 -6.32
C VAL A 453 4.69 12.90 -5.50
N GLU A 454 4.99 12.88 -4.20
CA GLU A 454 4.48 13.86 -3.23
C GLU A 454 5.27 15.17 -3.31
N GLN A 455 6.60 15.04 -3.47
CA GLN A 455 7.51 16.18 -3.54
C GLN A 455 8.74 15.83 -4.37
N SER A 456 9.27 16.82 -5.08
CA SER A 456 10.50 16.72 -5.86
C SER A 456 11.22 18.08 -5.91
N ASN A 457 12.44 18.10 -6.43
CA ASN A 457 13.21 19.31 -6.68
C ASN A 457 12.84 19.99 -8.01
N ALA A 458 11.86 19.47 -8.75
CA ALA A 458 11.39 20.05 -10.01
C ALA A 458 10.68 21.39 -9.79
N ALA A 459 10.77 22.29 -10.76
CA ALA A 459 9.98 23.52 -10.75
C ALA A 459 8.48 23.18 -10.78
N ARG A 460 7.65 24.00 -10.12
CA ARG A 460 6.19 23.75 -10.04
C ARG A 460 5.54 23.49 -11.41
N SER A 461 5.99 24.19 -12.45
CA SER A 461 5.50 24.04 -13.83
C SER A 461 5.82 22.68 -14.46
N GLU A 462 6.81 21.96 -13.92
CA GLU A 462 7.25 20.65 -14.40
C GLU A 462 6.58 19.52 -13.61
N VAL A 463 5.96 19.84 -12.46
CA VAL A 463 5.30 18.84 -11.61
C VAL A 463 3.97 18.44 -12.23
N SER A 464 3.98 17.28 -12.87
CA SER A 464 2.80 16.67 -13.47
C SER A 464 2.90 15.15 -13.41
N GLY A 465 1.76 14.46 -13.54
CA GLY A 465 1.72 13.01 -13.62
C GLY A 465 2.59 12.48 -14.77
N ASN A 466 2.59 13.13 -15.93
CA ASN A 466 3.41 12.75 -17.08
C ASN A 466 4.91 13.02 -16.86
N GLY A 467 5.24 14.16 -16.25
CA GLY A 467 6.64 14.56 -16.07
C GLY A 467 7.37 13.73 -15.00
N LEU A 468 6.73 13.46 -13.87
CA LEU A 468 7.40 12.87 -12.72
C LEU A 468 6.99 11.42 -12.44
N ALA A 469 5.71 11.08 -12.56
CA ALA A 469 5.21 9.77 -12.16
C ALA A 469 5.21 8.75 -13.31
N ALA A 470 4.88 9.15 -14.53
CA ALA A 470 4.86 8.25 -15.70
C ALA A 470 6.24 7.63 -16.02
N PRO A 471 7.39 8.33 -15.93
CA PRO A 471 8.69 7.71 -16.13
C PRO A 471 9.01 6.60 -15.10
N VAL A 472 8.58 6.77 -13.86
CA VAL A 472 8.75 5.74 -12.80
C VAL A 472 7.88 4.52 -13.13
N ALA A 473 6.61 4.75 -13.49
CA ALA A 473 5.71 3.67 -13.90
C ALA A 473 6.25 2.92 -15.13
N LYS A 474 6.77 3.66 -16.13
CA LYS A 474 7.40 3.06 -17.31
C LYS A 474 8.57 2.13 -16.94
N ALA A 475 9.46 2.58 -16.05
CA ALA A 475 10.59 1.76 -15.60
C ALA A 475 10.13 0.45 -14.95
N MET A 476 9.12 0.51 -14.07
CA MET A 476 8.53 -0.67 -13.44
C MET A 476 7.88 -1.61 -14.44
N MET A 477 7.05 -1.05 -15.34
CA MET A 477 6.36 -1.84 -16.37
C MET A 477 7.37 -2.54 -17.29
N GLN A 478 8.42 -1.83 -17.73
CA GLN A 478 9.48 -2.43 -18.55
C GLN A 478 10.23 -3.56 -17.84
N ALA A 479 10.49 -3.43 -16.54
CA ALA A 479 11.13 -4.48 -15.76
C ALA A 479 10.19 -5.69 -15.64
N ALA A 480 8.92 -5.49 -15.31
CA ALA A 480 7.94 -6.57 -15.15
C ALA A 480 7.69 -7.36 -16.46
N LEU A 481 7.70 -6.69 -17.61
CA LEU A 481 7.44 -7.33 -18.91
C LEU A 481 8.64 -8.09 -19.46
N LYS A 482 9.88 -7.81 -19.02
CA LYS A 482 11.09 -8.51 -19.46
C LYS A 482 11.28 -9.89 -18.85
N ASN A 483 10.78 -10.12 -17.65
CA ASN A 483 10.88 -11.35 -16.87
C ASN A 483 9.70 -12.28 -17.21
#